data_1d69af7f75afa900d6f0c4a8974ee814
#
_entry.id   1d69af7f75afa900d6f0c4a8974ee814
#
_cell.length_a   1.000
_cell.length_b   1.000
_cell.length_c   1.000
_cell.angle_alpha   90.00
_cell.angle_beta   90.00
_cell.angle_gamma   90.00
#
_symmetry.space_group_name_H-M   'P 1'
#
loop_
_entity.id
_entity.type
_entity.pdbx_description
1 polymer ?
#
loop_
_entity_poly.entity_id
_entity_poly.type
_entity_poly.pdbx_seq_one_letter_code
_entity_poly.pdbx_strand_id
1 'polypeptide(L)'
;FLFILKLRLLKKLQEENKNTFPMMEVAEAKRFLEKLPYKLTNAQLNSYNDILSDISGGYVMNRLIQGDVGSGKTVVAFLALLTAAANGYQGAIMAPTEVLAAQHFEGFKEMIDKYGLTSLKPVLLTGALSAKDKREAQRMIKEGEVNCIIGTNALIQEKVEYKNLALVVTDEQHRFGVRQREALAGKGENVHVLAMSATPIPRTLAIILYGDLHISIIDELPGGRIPIKNCVVGTDYRNTAYKFICDQVKEGHQAYII
;
A
#
# COMPACT_ATOMS: atom_id res chain seq x y z
N PHE A 1 -1.85 7.29 32.86
CA PHE A 1 -0.61 8.06 32.93
C PHE A 1 0.59 7.22 32.45
N LEU A 2 0.85 6.06 33.02
CA LEU A 2 1.99 5.17 32.66
C LEU A 2 1.96 4.76 31.18
N PHE A 3 0.78 4.48 30.64
CA PHE A 3 0.58 4.13 29.23
C PHE A 3 0.93 5.30 28.28
N ILE A 4 0.48 6.52 28.60
CA ILE A 4 0.80 7.74 27.84
C ILE A 4 2.30 8.05 27.91
N LEU A 5 2.91 7.83 29.07
CA LEU A 5 4.36 8.02 29.25
C LEU A 5 5.14 7.01 28.40
N LYS A 6 4.72 5.74 28.37
CA LYS A 6 5.31 4.69 27.52
C LYS A 6 5.19 5.03 26.05
N LEU A 7 4.03 5.52 25.59
CA LEU A 7 3.84 5.96 24.20
C LEU A 7 4.76 7.14 23.86
N ARG A 8 4.89 8.13 24.73
CA ARG A 8 5.81 9.25 24.51
C ARG A 8 7.27 8.81 24.46
N LEU A 9 7.64 7.82 25.30
CA LEU A 9 9.00 7.28 25.29
C LEU A 9 9.29 6.51 24.00
N LEU A 10 8.33 5.70 23.54
CA LEU A 10 8.42 4.98 22.26
C LEU A 10 8.54 5.97 21.10
N LYS A 11 7.77 7.05 21.11
CA LYS A 11 7.86 8.13 20.12
C LYS A 11 9.24 8.73 20.11
N LYS A 12 9.78 9.09 21.26
CA LYS A 12 11.11 9.66 21.37
C LYS A 12 12.21 8.73 20.86
N LEU A 13 12.07 7.40 21.15
CA LEU A 13 13.01 6.40 20.65
C LEU A 13 12.94 6.20 19.12
N GLN A 14 11.76 6.38 18.51
CA GLN A 14 11.64 6.33 17.04
C GLN A 14 12.14 7.61 16.37
N GLU A 15 11.93 8.78 16.98
CA GLU A 15 12.53 10.05 16.54
C GLU A 15 14.08 10.02 16.62
N GLU A 16 14.68 9.02 17.30
CA GLU A 16 16.12 8.78 17.33
C GLU A 16 16.60 7.91 16.15
N ASN A 17 15.70 7.22 15.42
CA ASN A 17 16.07 6.42 14.25
C ASN A 17 16.35 7.36 13.05
N LYS A 18 17.63 7.57 12.80
CA LYS A 18 18.08 8.40 11.67
C LYS A 18 17.68 7.74 10.34
N ASN A 19 17.22 8.57 9.42
CA ASN A 19 16.96 8.14 8.06
C ASN A 19 18.29 7.77 7.36
N THR A 20 18.46 6.49 7.04
CA THR A 20 19.61 5.97 6.31
C THR A 20 19.35 5.85 4.81
N PHE A 21 18.10 6.05 4.40
CA PHE A 21 17.63 5.99 3.01
C PHE A 21 16.94 7.30 2.60
N PRO A 22 17.63 8.45 2.60
CA PRO A 22 16.99 9.70 2.19
C PRO A 22 16.62 9.63 0.71
N MET A 23 15.36 9.95 0.40
CA MET A 23 14.82 9.92 -0.95
C MET A 23 14.33 11.30 -1.36
N MET A 24 14.65 11.68 -2.58
CA MET A 24 14.21 12.95 -3.15
C MET A 24 13.09 12.73 -4.14
N GLU A 25 12.27 13.74 -4.34
CA GLU A 25 11.27 13.72 -5.40
C GLU A 25 11.95 13.52 -6.78
N VAL A 26 11.40 12.64 -7.60
CA VAL A 26 12.00 12.25 -8.87
C VAL A 26 11.20 12.76 -10.05
N ALA A 27 11.89 13.13 -11.12
CA ALA A 27 11.26 13.62 -12.34
C ALA A 27 10.31 12.60 -12.99
N GLU A 28 10.55 11.31 -12.79
CA GLU A 28 9.71 10.24 -13.32
C GLU A 28 8.35 10.20 -12.64
N ALA A 29 8.27 10.45 -11.33
CA ALA A 29 7.01 10.58 -10.61
C ALA A 29 6.20 11.80 -11.08
N LYS A 30 6.84 12.93 -11.34
CA LYS A 30 6.17 14.11 -11.91
C LYS A 30 5.60 13.82 -13.30
N ARG A 31 6.41 13.22 -14.18
CA ARG A 31 5.95 12.84 -15.52
C ARG A 31 4.81 11.82 -15.49
N PHE A 32 4.83 10.90 -14.54
CA PHE A 32 3.74 9.95 -14.34
C PHE A 32 2.46 10.69 -13.96
N LEU A 33 2.50 11.61 -13.00
CA LEU A 33 1.36 12.42 -12.58
C LEU A 33 0.77 13.26 -13.73
N GLU A 34 1.62 13.86 -14.57
CA GLU A 34 1.21 14.64 -15.74
C GLU A 34 0.54 13.80 -16.83
N LYS A 35 0.94 12.53 -16.98
CA LYS A 35 0.42 11.61 -18.00
C LYS A 35 -0.84 10.85 -17.57
N LEU A 36 -1.23 10.90 -16.29
CA LEU A 36 -2.45 10.25 -15.84
C LEU A 36 -3.68 10.81 -16.57
N PRO A 37 -4.66 9.97 -16.97
CA PRO A 37 -5.88 10.40 -17.67
C PRO A 37 -6.86 11.14 -16.73
N TYR A 38 -6.51 11.27 -15.46
CA TYR A 38 -7.26 11.97 -14.42
C TYR A 38 -6.28 12.71 -13.51
N LYS A 39 -6.77 13.76 -12.86
CA LYS A 39 -6.00 14.43 -11.82
C LYS A 39 -6.21 13.72 -10.49
N LEU A 40 -5.15 13.56 -9.73
CA LEU A 40 -5.28 13.12 -8.35
C LEU A 40 -6.09 14.14 -7.57
N THR A 41 -6.85 13.66 -6.57
CA THR A 41 -7.54 14.55 -5.62
C THR A 41 -6.52 15.30 -4.75
N ASN A 42 -6.94 16.40 -4.15
CA ASN A 42 -6.07 17.14 -3.24
C ASN A 42 -5.62 16.28 -2.06
N ALA A 43 -6.51 15.43 -1.53
CA ALA A 43 -6.19 14.52 -0.44
C ALA A 43 -5.13 13.47 -0.83
N GLN A 44 -5.17 12.95 -2.07
CA GLN A 44 -4.14 12.05 -2.60
C GLN A 44 -2.79 12.76 -2.78
N LEU A 45 -2.79 13.95 -3.37
CA LEU A 45 -1.58 14.76 -3.54
C LEU A 45 -0.97 15.15 -2.20
N ASN A 46 -1.78 15.60 -1.24
CA ASN A 46 -1.32 15.93 0.11
C ASN A 46 -0.70 14.70 0.79
N SER A 47 -1.35 13.53 0.68
CA SER A 47 -0.81 12.28 1.23
C SER A 47 0.54 11.91 0.61
N TYR A 48 0.71 12.10 -0.70
CA TYR A 48 1.98 11.87 -1.37
C TYR A 48 3.05 12.89 -0.96
N ASN A 49 2.70 14.17 -0.84
CA ASN A 49 3.62 15.21 -0.35
C ASN A 49 4.07 14.97 1.10
N ASP A 50 3.16 14.50 1.94
CA ASP A 50 3.46 14.07 3.30
C ASP A 50 4.51 12.94 3.31
N ILE A 51 4.36 11.93 2.42
CA ILE A 51 5.33 10.85 2.27
C ILE A 51 6.67 11.40 1.82
N LEU A 52 6.69 12.27 0.79
CA LEU A 52 7.93 12.89 0.29
C LEU A 52 8.65 13.67 1.39
N SER A 53 7.91 14.43 2.19
CA SER A 53 8.48 15.17 3.33
C SER A 53 9.10 14.23 4.35
N ASP A 54 8.45 13.13 4.69
CA ASP A 54 8.96 12.17 5.66
C ASP A 54 10.22 11.45 5.14
N ILE A 55 10.18 10.90 3.89
CA ILE A 55 11.31 10.12 3.34
C ILE A 55 12.52 10.96 2.97
N SER A 56 12.34 12.27 2.73
CA SER A 56 13.43 13.22 2.55
C SER A 56 13.95 13.78 3.88
N GLY A 57 13.22 13.60 4.96
CA GLY A 57 13.54 14.08 6.29
C GLY A 57 14.68 13.33 6.98
N GLY A 58 15.02 13.76 8.18
CA GLY A 58 16.13 13.19 8.97
C GLY A 58 15.79 11.90 9.72
N TYR A 59 14.53 11.46 9.73
CA TYR A 59 14.05 10.31 10.50
C TYR A 59 13.31 9.31 9.63
N VAL A 60 13.22 8.08 10.13
CA VAL A 60 12.50 6.99 9.44
C VAL A 60 11.00 7.30 9.41
N MET A 61 10.41 7.28 8.22
CA MET A 61 8.96 7.42 8.06
C MET A 61 8.23 6.24 8.68
N ASN A 62 7.19 6.53 9.48
CA ASN A 62 6.20 5.57 9.92
C ASN A 62 4.80 6.19 9.74
N ARG A 63 4.15 5.91 8.60
CA ARG A 63 2.92 6.61 8.17
C ARG A 63 1.79 5.66 7.84
N LEU A 64 0.57 6.06 8.19
CA LEU A 64 -0.67 5.40 7.81
C LEU A 64 -1.43 6.27 6.81
N ILE A 65 -1.75 5.71 5.64
CA ILE A 65 -2.75 6.27 4.73
C ILE A 65 -4.09 5.62 5.05
N GLN A 66 -5.04 6.45 5.42
CA GLN A 66 -6.41 6.05 5.68
C GLN A 66 -7.34 6.64 4.63
N GLY A 67 -8.23 5.83 4.08
CA GLY A 67 -9.22 6.26 3.11
C GLY A 67 -10.15 5.12 2.73
N ASP A 68 -11.33 5.43 2.26
CA ASP A 68 -12.34 4.43 1.88
C ASP A 68 -11.87 3.53 0.73
N VAL A 69 -12.55 2.42 0.50
CA VAL A 69 -12.33 1.55 -0.66
C VAL A 69 -12.53 2.38 -1.94
N GLY A 70 -11.54 2.33 -2.84
CA GLY A 70 -11.57 3.13 -4.08
C GLY A 70 -11.22 4.61 -3.92
N SER A 71 -10.74 5.08 -2.77
CA SER A 71 -10.20 6.44 -2.60
C SER A 71 -8.84 6.67 -3.30
N GLY A 72 -8.23 5.61 -3.85
CA GLY A 72 -6.97 5.69 -4.59
C GLY A 72 -5.70 5.59 -3.72
N LYS A 73 -5.75 4.94 -2.56
CA LYS A 73 -4.56 4.64 -1.73
C LYS A 73 -3.46 3.95 -2.53
N THR A 74 -3.84 3.04 -3.42
CA THR A 74 -2.90 2.26 -4.23
C THR A 74 -2.04 3.12 -5.16
N VAL A 75 -2.58 4.18 -5.76
CA VAL A 75 -1.77 5.08 -6.61
C VAL A 75 -0.77 5.88 -5.79
N VAL A 76 -1.10 6.25 -4.55
CA VAL A 76 -0.17 6.93 -3.64
C VAL A 76 0.95 5.98 -3.21
N ALA A 77 0.64 4.73 -2.90
CA ALA A 77 1.63 3.70 -2.62
C ALA A 77 2.54 3.42 -3.84
N PHE A 78 1.96 3.37 -5.05
CA PHE A 78 2.71 3.22 -6.28
C PHE A 78 3.71 4.37 -6.49
N LEU A 79 3.30 5.62 -6.26
CA LEU A 79 4.17 6.79 -6.32
C LEU A 79 5.32 6.72 -5.30
N ALA A 80 5.05 6.25 -4.09
CA ALA A 80 6.07 6.05 -3.08
C ALA A 80 7.09 4.97 -3.49
N LEU A 81 6.62 3.84 -4.04
CA LEU A 81 7.48 2.78 -4.55
C LEU A 81 8.29 3.22 -5.78
N LEU A 82 7.68 3.99 -6.68
CA LEU A 82 8.37 4.59 -7.83
C LEU A 82 9.47 5.55 -7.37
N THR A 83 9.18 6.35 -6.34
CA THR A 83 10.17 7.26 -5.74
C THR A 83 11.34 6.48 -5.15
N ALA A 84 11.09 5.42 -4.39
CA ALA A 84 12.13 4.57 -3.82
C ALA A 84 12.98 3.92 -4.92
N ALA A 85 12.36 3.35 -5.94
CA ALA A 85 13.03 2.71 -7.07
C ALA A 85 13.92 3.68 -7.86
N ALA A 86 13.42 4.87 -8.16
CA ALA A 86 14.15 5.90 -8.90
C ALA A 86 15.30 6.55 -8.08
N ASN A 87 15.26 6.44 -6.75
CA ASN A 87 16.39 6.77 -5.87
C ASN A 87 17.39 5.59 -5.69
N GLY A 88 17.18 4.46 -6.40
CA GLY A 88 18.10 3.32 -6.39
C GLY A 88 17.87 2.32 -5.26
N TYR A 89 16.73 2.41 -4.56
CA TYR A 89 16.37 1.53 -3.44
C TYR A 89 15.32 0.51 -3.82
N GLN A 90 15.20 -0.52 -2.99
CA GLN A 90 14.11 -1.48 -3.09
C GLN A 90 12.92 -1.05 -2.21
N GLY A 91 11.72 -1.22 -2.77
CA GLY A 91 10.48 -1.10 -2.03
C GLY A 91 9.67 -2.40 -2.09
N ALA A 92 9.04 -2.77 -0.98
CA ALA A 92 8.20 -3.97 -0.91
C ALA A 92 6.76 -3.60 -0.55
N ILE A 93 5.78 -4.23 -1.20
CA ILE A 93 4.37 -4.13 -0.82
C ILE A 93 3.83 -5.50 -0.44
N MET A 94 3.30 -5.59 0.78
CA MET A 94 2.70 -6.81 1.31
C MET A 94 1.18 -6.71 1.28
N ALA A 95 0.55 -7.64 0.57
CA ALA A 95 -0.89 -7.79 0.49
C ALA A 95 -1.37 -8.96 1.36
N PRO A 96 -2.59 -8.91 1.92
CA PRO A 96 -3.11 -9.95 2.81
C PRO A 96 -3.43 -11.27 2.13
N THR A 97 -3.67 -11.24 0.82
CA THR A 97 -4.00 -12.44 0.03
C THR A 97 -3.19 -12.48 -1.26
N GLU A 98 -3.03 -13.68 -1.81
CA GLU A 98 -2.34 -13.89 -3.09
C GLU A 98 -3.08 -13.23 -4.25
N VAL A 99 -4.40 -13.19 -4.20
CA VAL A 99 -5.23 -12.52 -5.20
C VAL A 99 -4.94 -11.03 -5.23
N LEU A 100 -4.90 -10.37 -4.06
CA LEU A 100 -4.57 -8.94 -3.97
C LEU A 100 -3.12 -8.65 -4.36
N ALA A 101 -2.18 -9.53 -4.00
CA ALA A 101 -0.80 -9.41 -4.43
C ALA A 101 -0.68 -9.49 -5.96
N ALA A 102 -1.38 -10.43 -6.59
CA ALA A 102 -1.42 -10.56 -8.06
C ALA A 102 -2.09 -9.35 -8.71
N GLN A 103 -3.19 -8.83 -8.15
CA GLN A 103 -3.84 -7.61 -8.64
C GLN A 103 -2.91 -6.39 -8.57
N HIS A 104 -2.18 -6.20 -7.47
CA HIS A 104 -1.18 -5.13 -7.38
C HIS A 104 -0.08 -5.30 -8.41
N PHE A 105 0.43 -6.53 -8.58
CA PHE A 105 1.48 -6.81 -9.53
C PHE A 105 1.07 -6.49 -10.97
N GLU A 106 -0.09 -7.00 -11.43
CA GLU A 106 -0.59 -6.73 -12.77
C GLU A 106 -0.93 -5.24 -12.97
N GLY A 107 -1.60 -4.61 -12.00
CA GLY A 107 -1.91 -3.18 -12.08
C GLY A 107 -0.66 -2.30 -12.12
N PHE A 108 0.39 -2.65 -11.37
CA PHE A 108 1.66 -1.91 -11.42
C PHE A 108 2.38 -2.12 -12.74
N LYS A 109 2.38 -3.36 -13.27
CA LYS A 109 2.95 -3.67 -14.57
C LYS A 109 2.26 -2.91 -15.69
N GLU A 110 0.92 -2.88 -15.69
CA GLU A 110 0.14 -2.07 -16.64
C GLU A 110 0.52 -0.58 -16.57
N MET A 111 0.67 -0.01 -15.37
CA MET A 111 1.10 1.38 -15.21
C MET A 111 2.52 1.60 -15.72
N ILE A 112 3.44 0.70 -15.43
CA ILE A 112 4.83 0.76 -15.88
C ILE A 112 4.89 0.77 -17.41
N ASP A 113 4.22 -0.18 -18.05
CA ASP A 113 4.20 -0.33 -19.51
C ASP A 113 3.51 0.87 -20.20
N LYS A 114 2.34 1.26 -19.68
CA LYS A 114 1.54 2.35 -20.25
C LYS A 114 2.23 3.71 -20.19
N TYR A 115 2.95 3.99 -19.10
CA TYR A 115 3.56 5.30 -18.88
C TYR A 115 5.07 5.33 -19.14
N GLY A 116 5.66 4.19 -19.49
CA GLY A 116 7.09 4.05 -19.79
C GLY A 116 7.98 4.32 -18.57
N LEU A 117 7.62 3.75 -17.42
CA LEU A 117 8.36 3.93 -16.17
C LEU A 117 9.52 2.94 -16.11
N THR A 118 10.72 3.39 -16.38
CA THR A 118 11.91 2.53 -16.52
C THR A 118 12.61 2.24 -15.21
N SER A 119 12.40 3.06 -14.20
CA SER A 119 13.01 2.91 -12.88
C SER A 119 12.40 1.77 -12.07
N LEU A 120 11.13 1.40 -12.31
CA LEU A 120 10.41 0.42 -11.52
C LEU A 120 10.47 -0.97 -12.18
N LYS A 121 11.05 -1.94 -11.46
CA LYS A 121 11.19 -3.34 -11.91
C LYS A 121 10.45 -4.26 -10.94
N PRO A 122 9.19 -4.63 -11.26
CA PRO A 122 8.36 -5.40 -10.34
C PRO A 122 8.68 -6.89 -10.36
N VAL A 123 8.52 -7.54 -9.21
CA VAL A 123 8.51 -9.00 -9.05
C VAL A 123 7.41 -9.42 -8.08
N LEU A 124 6.75 -10.54 -8.39
CA LEU A 124 5.75 -11.14 -7.51
C LEU A 124 6.39 -12.29 -6.70
N LEU A 125 6.17 -12.30 -5.37
CA LEU A 125 6.62 -13.38 -4.50
C LEU A 125 5.49 -13.78 -3.54
N THR A 126 4.83 -14.93 -3.84
CA THR A 126 3.72 -15.48 -3.05
C THR A 126 3.93 -16.95 -2.72
N GLY A 127 3.08 -17.48 -1.84
CA GLY A 127 3.07 -18.90 -1.48
C GLY A 127 2.71 -19.84 -2.63
N ALA A 128 1.90 -19.41 -3.61
CA ALA A 128 1.42 -20.23 -4.72
C ALA A 128 2.47 -20.43 -5.84
N LEU A 129 3.52 -19.63 -5.90
CA LEU A 129 4.56 -19.77 -6.93
C LEU A 129 5.24 -21.15 -6.84
N SER A 130 5.69 -21.66 -7.96
CA SER A 130 6.50 -22.89 -8.00
C SER A 130 7.80 -22.72 -7.22
N ALA A 131 8.40 -23.82 -6.76
CA ALA A 131 9.68 -23.76 -6.05
C ALA A 131 10.81 -23.16 -6.90
N LYS A 132 10.75 -23.31 -8.22
CA LYS A 132 11.70 -22.74 -9.17
C LYS A 132 11.52 -21.21 -9.22
N ASP A 133 10.28 -20.74 -9.43
CA ASP A 133 9.99 -19.30 -9.57
C ASP A 133 10.25 -18.55 -8.25
N LYS A 134 9.96 -19.19 -7.10
CA LYS A 134 10.32 -18.62 -5.79
C LYS A 134 11.82 -18.41 -5.64
N ARG A 135 12.63 -19.41 -6.00
CA ARG A 135 14.11 -19.29 -5.91
C ARG A 135 14.62 -18.19 -6.84
N GLU A 136 14.06 -18.11 -8.04
CA GLU A 136 14.47 -17.08 -9.01
C GLU A 136 14.08 -15.68 -8.50
N ALA A 137 12.86 -15.49 -8.03
CA ALA A 137 12.44 -14.22 -7.43
C ALA A 137 13.33 -13.83 -6.23
N GLN A 138 13.63 -14.78 -5.34
CA GLN A 138 14.52 -14.55 -4.20
C GLN A 138 15.94 -14.16 -4.64
N ARG A 139 16.48 -14.81 -5.68
CA ARG A 139 17.79 -14.44 -6.27
C ARG A 139 17.76 -13.00 -6.80
N MET A 140 16.77 -12.67 -7.63
CA MET A 140 16.64 -11.33 -8.21
C MET A 140 16.50 -10.22 -7.14
N ILE A 141 15.77 -10.51 -6.04
CA ILE A 141 15.66 -9.60 -4.90
C ILE A 141 17.00 -9.40 -4.23
N LYS A 142 17.72 -10.48 -3.93
CA LYS A 142 19.02 -10.46 -3.26
C LYS A 142 20.09 -9.73 -4.08
N GLU A 143 20.11 -9.95 -5.39
CA GLU A 143 21.06 -9.33 -6.31
C GLU A 143 20.68 -7.88 -6.65
N GLY A 144 19.44 -7.45 -6.34
CA GLY A 144 18.95 -6.11 -6.63
C GLY A 144 18.63 -5.89 -8.10
N GLU A 145 18.34 -6.95 -8.86
CA GLU A 145 17.89 -6.87 -10.24
C GLU A 145 16.46 -6.29 -10.34
N VAL A 146 15.68 -6.47 -9.26
CA VAL A 146 14.32 -5.95 -9.08
C VAL A 146 14.28 -5.03 -7.87
N ASN A 147 13.38 -4.04 -7.92
CA ASN A 147 13.29 -3.01 -6.90
C ASN A 147 11.85 -2.70 -6.45
N CYS A 148 10.84 -3.35 -7.03
CA CYS A 148 9.45 -3.30 -6.58
C CYS A 148 8.97 -4.72 -6.28
N ILE A 149 9.00 -5.10 -5.02
CA ILE A 149 8.72 -6.46 -4.58
C ILE A 149 7.28 -6.54 -4.07
N ILE A 150 6.43 -7.34 -4.72
CA ILE A 150 5.02 -7.45 -4.41
C ILE A 150 4.76 -8.86 -3.91
N GLY A 151 4.06 -9.04 -2.80
CA GLY A 151 3.78 -10.38 -2.32
C GLY A 151 2.93 -10.44 -1.07
N THR A 152 2.94 -11.61 -0.45
CA THR A 152 2.22 -11.92 0.78
C THR A 152 3.21 -12.16 1.93
N ASN A 153 2.82 -12.91 2.94
CA ASN A 153 3.73 -13.36 4.01
C ASN A 153 5.01 -14.06 3.52
N ALA A 154 5.10 -14.42 2.25
CA ALA A 154 6.31 -14.94 1.66
C ALA A 154 7.49 -13.94 1.75
N LEU A 155 7.19 -12.64 1.75
CA LEU A 155 8.19 -11.55 1.81
C LEU A 155 8.98 -11.51 3.14
N ILE A 156 8.39 -12.00 4.22
CA ILE A 156 9.02 -12.00 5.57
C ILE A 156 9.76 -13.28 5.90
N GLN A 157 9.73 -14.30 5.03
CA GLN A 157 10.45 -15.56 5.26
C GLN A 157 11.96 -15.32 5.36
N GLU A 158 12.64 -16.07 6.22
CA GLU A 158 14.09 -15.94 6.48
C GLU A 158 14.94 -16.01 5.20
N LYS A 159 14.53 -16.85 4.25
CA LYS A 159 15.20 -17.05 2.97
C LYS A 159 15.15 -15.84 2.02
N VAL A 160 14.32 -14.86 2.31
CA VAL A 160 14.23 -13.64 1.50
C VAL A 160 15.19 -12.61 2.05
N GLU A 161 16.23 -12.36 1.31
CA GLU A 161 17.25 -11.35 1.60
C GLU A 161 17.10 -10.20 0.61
N TYR A 162 17.09 -8.98 1.11
CA TYR A 162 17.00 -7.77 0.30
C TYR A 162 18.37 -7.11 0.20
N LYS A 163 18.68 -6.53 -0.96
CA LYS A 163 19.97 -5.85 -1.16
C LYS A 163 20.01 -4.49 -0.45
N ASN A 164 18.94 -3.69 -0.61
CA ASN A 164 18.85 -2.33 -0.10
C ASN A 164 17.38 -1.91 0.09
N LEU A 165 16.62 -2.68 0.88
CA LEU A 165 15.22 -2.40 1.19
C LEU A 165 15.10 -1.10 1.99
N ALA A 166 14.45 -0.10 1.41
CA ALA A 166 14.29 1.21 2.02
C ALA A 166 12.83 1.58 2.34
N LEU A 167 11.86 0.96 1.65
CA LEU A 167 10.44 1.24 1.84
C LEU A 167 9.65 -0.06 1.93
N VAL A 168 8.80 -0.18 2.95
CA VAL A 168 7.80 -1.24 3.04
C VAL A 168 6.41 -0.64 3.08
N VAL A 169 5.52 -1.21 2.27
CA VAL A 169 4.11 -0.87 2.21
C VAL A 169 3.29 -2.06 2.68
N THR A 170 2.31 -1.84 3.56
CA THR A 170 1.36 -2.89 3.97
C THR A 170 -0.05 -2.47 3.57
N ASP A 171 -0.69 -3.27 2.73
CA ASP A 171 -2.08 -3.03 2.34
C ASP A 171 -3.04 -3.73 3.30
N GLU A 172 -4.20 -3.09 3.58
CA GLU A 172 -5.21 -3.60 4.51
C GLU A 172 -4.62 -3.97 5.88
N GLN A 173 -3.98 -3.00 6.50
CA GLN A 173 -3.22 -3.14 7.75
C GLN A 173 -3.95 -3.92 8.86
N HIS A 174 -5.28 -3.83 8.95
CA HIS A 174 -6.07 -4.53 9.97
C HIS A 174 -6.03 -6.06 9.83
N ARG A 175 -5.66 -6.59 8.66
CA ARG A 175 -5.50 -8.03 8.40
C ARG A 175 -4.11 -8.56 8.74
N PHE A 176 -3.14 -7.67 9.02
CA PHE A 176 -1.79 -8.05 9.44
C PHE A 176 -1.61 -7.84 10.94
N GLY A 177 -0.99 -8.80 11.61
CA GLY A 177 -0.54 -8.59 12.98
C GLY A 177 0.63 -7.60 13.05
N VAL A 178 0.80 -6.93 14.18
CA VAL A 178 1.93 -6.02 14.44
C VAL A 178 3.27 -6.72 14.14
N ARG A 179 3.39 -8.00 14.52
CA ARG A 179 4.59 -8.82 14.29
C ARG A 179 4.98 -8.97 12.81
N GLN A 180 4.01 -9.02 11.89
CA GLN A 180 4.30 -9.21 10.45
C GLN A 180 4.88 -7.93 9.84
N ARG A 181 4.40 -6.76 10.27
CA ARG A 181 4.97 -5.47 9.86
C ARG A 181 6.38 -5.29 10.39
N GLU A 182 6.57 -5.57 11.68
CA GLU A 182 7.89 -5.52 12.32
C GLU A 182 8.85 -6.49 11.64
N ALA A 183 8.38 -7.70 11.28
CA ALA A 183 9.20 -8.67 10.56
C ALA A 183 9.58 -8.21 9.14
N LEU A 184 8.68 -7.50 8.44
CA LEU A 184 9.02 -6.94 7.12
C LEU A 184 9.95 -5.73 7.24
N ALA A 185 9.67 -4.81 8.16
CA ALA A 185 10.55 -3.67 8.44
C ALA A 185 11.93 -4.14 8.94
N GLY A 186 11.99 -5.22 9.73
CA GLY A 186 13.23 -5.82 10.21
C GLY A 186 14.06 -6.56 9.16
N LYS A 187 13.61 -6.64 7.89
CA LYS A 187 14.40 -7.14 6.76
C LYS A 187 15.46 -6.15 6.26
N GLY A 188 15.41 -4.90 6.72
CA GLY A 188 16.43 -3.89 6.47
C GLY A 188 16.64 -3.02 7.72
N GLU A 189 17.72 -2.25 7.76
CA GLU A 189 17.98 -1.30 8.85
C GLU A 189 17.30 0.04 8.53
N ASN A 190 16.51 0.56 9.48
CA ASN A 190 15.86 1.88 9.35
C ASN A 190 14.95 2.04 8.11
N VAL A 191 14.17 1.01 7.80
CA VAL A 191 13.26 1.00 6.65
C VAL A 191 12.06 1.90 6.89
N HIS A 192 11.70 2.72 5.90
CA HIS A 192 10.48 3.51 5.92
C HIS A 192 9.25 2.60 5.85
N VAL A 193 8.24 2.88 6.68
CA VAL A 193 7.01 2.08 6.77
C VAL A 193 5.80 2.91 6.35
N LEU A 194 5.07 2.43 5.35
CA LEU A 194 3.82 2.97 4.88
C LEU A 194 2.72 1.93 5.05
N ALA A 195 1.76 2.20 5.90
CA ALA A 195 0.60 1.35 6.07
C ALA A 195 -0.63 1.93 5.35
N MET A 196 -1.48 1.08 4.81
CA MET A 196 -2.75 1.49 4.20
C MET A 196 -3.93 0.81 4.90
N SER A 197 -5.02 1.54 5.09
CA SER A 197 -6.26 0.99 5.66
C SER A 197 -7.50 1.58 4.98
N ALA A 198 -8.46 0.71 4.66
CA ALA A 198 -9.78 1.13 4.19
C ALA A 198 -10.74 1.44 5.34
N THR A 199 -10.46 0.95 6.55
CA THR A 199 -11.32 1.21 7.70
C THR A 199 -10.97 2.55 8.35
N PRO A 200 -11.94 3.43 8.59
CA PRO A 200 -11.70 4.65 9.35
C PRO A 200 -11.38 4.29 10.81
N ILE A 201 -10.12 4.44 11.17
CA ILE A 201 -9.67 4.26 12.56
C ILE A 201 -9.66 5.65 13.20
N PRO A 202 -10.44 5.89 14.28
CA PRO A 202 -10.37 7.16 14.99
C PRO A 202 -8.92 7.48 15.37
N ARG A 203 -8.49 8.73 15.14
CA ARG A 203 -7.10 9.16 15.35
C ARG A 203 -6.57 8.79 16.74
N THR A 204 -7.40 8.90 17.77
CA THR A 204 -7.07 8.49 19.14
C THR A 204 -6.81 7.00 19.25
N LEU A 205 -7.61 6.17 18.57
CA LEU A 205 -7.44 4.73 18.57
C LEU A 205 -6.21 4.32 17.73
N ALA A 206 -5.95 4.99 16.62
CA ALA A 206 -4.76 4.76 15.82
C ALA A 206 -3.48 5.05 16.62
N ILE A 207 -3.43 6.14 17.38
CA ILE A 207 -2.32 6.47 18.28
C ILE A 207 -2.17 5.41 19.38
N ILE A 208 -3.27 4.88 19.90
CA ILE A 208 -3.26 3.85 20.96
C ILE A 208 -2.76 2.50 20.42
N LEU A 209 -3.22 2.10 19.25
CA LEU A 209 -2.92 0.79 18.65
C LEU A 209 -1.55 0.74 17.97
N TYR A 210 -1.12 1.86 17.41
CA TYR A 210 0.02 1.92 16.51
C TYR A 210 1.13 2.88 16.97
N GLY A 211 0.93 3.55 18.12
CA GLY A 211 1.93 4.42 18.77
C GLY A 211 2.19 5.70 17.95
N ASP A 212 3.15 5.67 17.06
CA ASP A 212 3.76 6.84 16.42
C ASP A 212 3.50 6.95 14.92
N LEU A 213 2.38 6.40 14.43
CA LEU A 213 2.03 6.59 13.04
C LEU A 213 1.60 8.02 12.75
N HIS A 214 2.28 8.68 11.85
CA HIS A 214 1.75 9.85 11.18
C HIS A 214 0.57 9.41 10.30
N ILE A 215 -0.51 10.19 10.29
CA ILE A 215 -1.73 9.80 9.58
C ILE A 215 -2.01 10.80 8.47
N SER A 216 -2.13 10.29 7.24
CA SER A 216 -2.68 11.01 6.09
C SER A 216 -4.04 10.45 5.74
N ILE A 217 -5.04 11.30 5.58
CA ILE A 217 -6.44 10.91 5.31
C ILE A 217 -6.78 11.26 3.86
N ILE A 218 -7.27 10.26 3.12
CA ILE A 218 -7.85 10.46 1.79
C ILE A 218 -9.37 10.35 1.95
N ASP A 219 -10.00 11.48 2.19
CA ASP A 219 -11.44 11.66 2.39
C ASP A 219 -12.18 12.10 1.12
N GLU A 220 -11.45 12.31 0.04
CA GLU A 220 -11.99 12.63 -1.27
C GLU A 220 -12.08 11.36 -2.14
N LEU A 221 -13.17 11.24 -2.89
CA LEU A 221 -13.32 10.19 -3.89
C LEU A 221 -12.87 10.70 -5.27
N PRO A 222 -12.17 9.88 -6.05
CA PRO A 222 -11.83 10.24 -7.44
C PRO A 222 -13.07 10.61 -8.25
N GLY A 223 -12.93 11.61 -9.12
CA GLY A 223 -14.02 12.06 -9.98
C GLY A 223 -14.54 10.95 -10.89
N GLY A 224 -15.86 10.94 -11.15
CA GLY A 224 -16.49 9.94 -12.02
C GLY A 224 -16.98 8.67 -11.32
N ARG A 225 -16.82 8.54 -10.00
CA ARG A 225 -17.40 7.41 -9.26
C ARG A 225 -18.91 7.51 -9.22
N ILE A 226 -19.60 6.47 -9.71
CA ILE A 226 -21.06 6.37 -9.63
C ILE A 226 -21.45 6.08 -8.18
N PRO A 227 -22.34 6.89 -7.57
CA PRO A 227 -22.80 6.62 -6.21
C PRO A 227 -23.49 5.25 -6.10
N ILE A 228 -23.13 4.49 -5.06
CA ILE A 228 -23.76 3.21 -4.78
C ILE A 228 -25.17 3.48 -4.25
N LYS A 229 -26.18 2.86 -4.88
CA LYS A 229 -27.56 2.89 -4.38
C LYS A 229 -27.74 1.78 -3.36
N ASN A 230 -27.98 2.15 -2.12
CA ASN A 230 -28.26 1.22 -1.03
C ASN A 230 -29.74 1.28 -0.68
N CYS A 231 -30.38 0.12 -0.43
CA CYS A 231 -31.69 0.08 0.20
C CYS A 231 -31.75 -1.08 1.19
N VAL A 232 -32.48 -0.85 2.28
CA VAL A 232 -32.82 -1.89 3.26
C VAL A 232 -34.31 -2.20 3.05
N VAL A 233 -34.64 -3.46 2.80
CA VAL A 233 -35.99 -3.89 2.46
C VAL A 233 -36.45 -5.02 3.36
N GLY A 234 -37.76 -5.14 3.59
CA GLY A 234 -38.33 -6.27 4.30
C GLY A 234 -38.36 -7.57 3.47
N THR A 235 -38.70 -8.66 4.12
CA THR A 235 -38.76 -10.00 3.48
C THR A 235 -39.88 -10.09 2.41
N ASP A 236 -40.89 -9.26 2.48
CA ASP A 236 -41.96 -9.09 1.51
C ASP A 236 -41.45 -8.58 0.15
N TYR A 237 -40.36 -7.83 0.16
CA TYR A 237 -39.72 -7.28 -1.05
C TYR A 237 -38.81 -8.30 -1.78
N ARG A 238 -38.61 -9.50 -1.23
CA ARG A 238 -37.64 -10.50 -1.74
C ARG A 238 -37.86 -10.86 -3.21
N ASN A 239 -39.08 -11.08 -3.64
CA ASN A 239 -39.39 -11.45 -5.03
C ASN A 239 -39.05 -10.31 -6.01
N THR A 240 -39.28 -9.06 -5.62
CA THR A 240 -38.93 -7.87 -6.41
C THR A 240 -37.40 -7.73 -6.50
N ALA A 241 -36.67 -7.98 -5.40
CA ALA A 241 -35.21 -7.96 -5.39
C ALA A 241 -34.62 -9.02 -6.31
N TYR A 242 -35.14 -10.25 -6.28
CA TYR A 242 -34.68 -11.31 -7.19
C TYR A 242 -34.96 -11.01 -8.65
N LYS A 243 -36.13 -10.44 -8.96
CA LYS A 243 -36.44 -10.01 -10.32
C LYS A 243 -35.45 -8.93 -10.79
N PHE A 244 -35.16 -7.92 -9.96
CA PHE A 244 -34.18 -6.89 -10.25
C PHE A 244 -32.80 -7.49 -10.52
N ILE A 245 -32.32 -8.43 -9.67
CA ILE A 245 -31.04 -9.13 -9.86
C ILE A 245 -31.03 -9.89 -11.20
N CYS A 246 -32.10 -10.62 -11.52
CA CYS A 246 -32.22 -11.35 -12.79
C CYS A 246 -32.14 -10.41 -14.00
N ASP A 247 -32.79 -9.25 -13.92
CA ASP A 247 -32.78 -8.29 -15.02
C ASP A 247 -31.39 -7.66 -15.18
N GLN A 248 -30.70 -7.33 -14.09
CA GLN A 248 -29.31 -6.85 -14.11
C GLN A 248 -28.34 -7.90 -14.71
N VAL A 249 -28.50 -9.17 -14.36
CA VAL A 249 -27.68 -10.25 -14.93
C VAL A 249 -27.92 -10.42 -16.44
N LYS A 250 -29.18 -10.26 -16.93
CA LYS A 250 -29.48 -10.27 -18.36
C LYS A 250 -28.86 -9.10 -19.13
N GLU A 251 -28.67 -7.96 -18.46
CA GLU A 251 -27.98 -6.79 -18.98
C GLU A 251 -26.44 -6.94 -18.98
N GLY A 252 -25.92 -8.07 -18.49
CA GLY A 252 -24.48 -8.38 -18.46
C GLY A 252 -23.79 -7.96 -17.16
N HIS A 253 -24.50 -7.51 -16.13
CA HIS A 253 -23.97 -7.20 -14.83
C HIS A 253 -23.77 -8.46 -13.99
N GLN A 254 -22.84 -8.42 -13.05
CA GLN A 254 -22.61 -9.48 -12.06
C GLN A 254 -23.39 -9.21 -10.77
N ALA A 255 -23.88 -10.25 -10.15
CA ALA A 255 -24.56 -10.16 -8.85
C ALA A 255 -23.97 -11.17 -7.86
N TYR A 256 -23.78 -10.74 -6.61
CA TYR A 256 -23.35 -11.59 -5.50
C TYR A 256 -24.47 -11.62 -4.45
N ILE A 257 -24.81 -12.82 -4.00
CA ILE A 257 -25.75 -13.05 -2.89
C ILE A 257 -24.91 -13.63 -1.75
N ILE A 258 -24.97 -12.96 -0.59
CA ILE A 258 -24.18 -13.32 0.60
C ILE A 258 -25.16 -13.77 1.70
#